data_e51db72af7445505d567f5ba8b89ed1f
#
_entry.id   e51db72af7445505d567f5ba8b89ed1f
#
_cell.length_a   1.000
_cell.length_b   1.000
_cell.length_c   1.000
_cell.angle_alpha   90.00
_cell.angle_beta   90.00
_cell.angle_gamma   90.00
#
_symmetry.space_group_name_H-M   'P 1'
#
loop_
_entity.id
_entity.type
_entity.pdbx_description
1 polymer ?
#
loop_
_entity_poly.entity_id
_entity_poly.type
_entity_poly.pdbx_seq_one_letter_code
_entity_poly.pdbx_strand_id
1 'polypeptide(L)'
;RRIAPHKVKWQHLSPDARRRLLEPVVSPEFHGTVHPAALERAFAARGAAAQPAPARPRRTLEVRLVRGSITDANSRALVLGVFHNVDPSGPAAAIDAELGGAIREFTLRRMFAAQLGQVFMLPVARSRLLAEFVLCAGLGDFDDFGAEATAFVAENIVRTLARTQVEDFATVLFGAGSGVPVAMALEQQLRGFVAGVKHADPDEVVRRISICEIDPRKYAALVRAARGIAARVQDTDLALLVDEVDASATAPRQNPARAT
;
A
#
# COMPACT_ATOMS: atom_id res chain seq x y z
N ARG A 1 13.53 -28.37 -24.31
CA ARG A 1 12.52 -27.42 -24.82
C ARG A 1 11.95 -26.69 -23.60
N ARG A 2 12.33 -25.42 -23.40
CA ARG A 2 11.71 -24.58 -22.37
C ARG A 2 10.28 -24.25 -22.81
N ILE A 3 9.29 -24.74 -22.08
CA ILE A 3 7.89 -24.34 -22.26
C ILE A 3 7.70 -22.98 -21.62
N ALA A 4 7.26 -22.00 -22.40
CA ALA A 4 7.02 -20.66 -21.89
C ALA A 4 5.87 -20.69 -20.87
N PRO A 5 6.05 -20.16 -19.65
CA PRO A 5 5.10 -20.32 -18.53
C PRO A 5 3.68 -19.80 -18.82
N HIS A 6 3.53 -18.84 -19.72
CA HIS A 6 2.25 -18.21 -20.07
C HIS A 6 1.30 -19.10 -20.91
N LYS A 7 1.74 -20.29 -21.35
CA LYS A 7 0.90 -21.22 -22.15
C LYS A 7 0.29 -22.37 -21.34
N VAL A 8 0.62 -22.50 -20.05
CA VAL A 8 0.12 -23.57 -19.21
C VAL A 8 -1.06 -23.07 -18.38
N LYS A 9 -2.29 -23.40 -18.79
CA LYS A 9 -3.48 -23.17 -17.96
C LYS A 9 -3.60 -24.27 -16.93
N TRP A 10 -3.51 -23.93 -15.64
CA TRP A 10 -3.57 -24.86 -14.51
C TRP A 10 -4.73 -25.86 -14.57
N GLN A 11 -5.90 -25.39 -15.02
CA GLN A 11 -7.12 -26.18 -15.15
C GLN A 11 -7.03 -27.29 -16.20
N HIS A 12 -6.09 -27.22 -17.15
CA HIS A 12 -5.89 -28.23 -18.19
C HIS A 12 -4.81 -29.26 -17.84
N LEU A 13 -4.21 -29.15 -16.66
CA LEU A 13 -3.22 -30.12 -16.19
C LEU A 13 -3.92 -31.31 -15.52
N SER A 14 -3.46 -32.52 -15.84
CA SER A 14 -3.89 -33.70 -15.12
C SER A 14 -3.49 -33.67 -13.63
N PRO A 15 -4.16 -34.38 -12.72
CA PRO A 15 -3.79 -34.44 -11.31
C PRO A 15 -2.31 -34.78 -11.08
N ASP A 16 -1.76 -35.72 -11.87
CA ASP A 16 -0.35 -36.13 -11.76
C ASP A 16 0.61 -35.06 -12.27
N ALA A 17 0.25 -34.30 -13.31
CA ALA A 17 1.05 -33.18 -13.80
C ALA A 17 1.07 -32.00 -12.78
N ARG A 18 -0.04 -31.76 -12.08
CA ARG A 18 -0.11 -30.78 -10.99
C ARG A 18 0.77 -31.21 -9.81
N ARG A 19 0.73 -32.49 -9.45
CA ARG A 19 1.55 -33.05 -8.37
C ARG A 19 3.04 -32.88 -8.67
N ARG A 20 3.51 -33.25 -9.87
CA ARG A 20 4.92 -33.07 -10.30
C ARG A 20 5.37 -31.63 -10.34
N LEU A 21 4.49 -30.67 -10.60
CA LEU A 21 4.82 -29.24 -10.56
C LEU A 21 4.92 -28.68 -9.14
N LEU A 22 4.26 -29.32 -8.18
CA LEU A 22 4.31 -28.96 -6.76
C LEU A 22 5.42 -29.65 -5.98
N GLU A 23 5.94 -30.79 -6.47
CA GLU A 23 7.03 -31.53 -5.82
C GLU A 23 8.29 -30.68 -5.51
N PRO A 24 8.73 -29.74 -6.35
CA PRO A 24 9.90 -28.91 -6.02
C PRO A 24 9.63 -27.83 -4.97
N VAL A 25 8.37 -27.59 -4.62
CA VAL A 25 7.97 -26.52 -3.66
C VAL A 25 7.94 -27.06 -2.24
N VAL A 26 7.93 -28.37 -2.06
CA VAL A 26 8.00 -29.00 -0.76
C VAL A 26 9.47 -29.22 -0.41
N SER A 27 10.01 -28.39 0.47
CA SER A 27 11.39 -28.53 0.97
C SER A 27 11.59 -29.95 1.52
N PRO A 28 12.70 -30.64 1.17
CA PRO A 28 12.99 -31.98 1.64
C PRO A 28 13.17 -32.12 3.16
N GLU A 29 13.21 -31.01 3.88
CA GLU A 29 13.37 -30.97 5.33
C GLU A 29 12.07 -31.29 6.12
N PHE A 30 10.92 -31.43 5.45
CA PHE A 30 9.65 -31.80 6.07
C PHE A 30 9.33 -33.31 6.00
N HIS A 31 10.34 -34.17 5.95
CA HIS A 31 10.18 -35.63 6.16
C HIS A 31 10.17 -36.04 7.65
N GLY A 32 9.73 -35.13 8.52
CA GLY A 32 9.32 -35.54 9.85
C GLY A 32 8.01 -36.32 9.75
N THR A 33 8.05 -37.65 9.91
CA THR A 33 6.87 -38.47 10.17
C THR A 33 6.15 -37.86 11.36
N VAL A 34 5.04 -37.13 11.09
CA VAL A 34 4.18 -36.63 12.15
C VAL A 34 3.53 -37.85 12.78
N HIS A 35 4.04 -38.25 13.93
CA HIS A 35 3.52 -39.43 14.63
C HIS A 35 2.05 -39.17 14.97
N PRO A 36 1.11 -40.06 14.66
CA PRO A 36 -0.32 -39.89 14.94
C PRO A 36 -0.60 -39.43 16.37
N ALA A 37 0.16 -39.97 17.33
CA ALA A 37 0.08 -39.61 18.74
C ALA A 37 0.58 -38.15 19.06
N ALA A 38 1.34 -37.52 18.18
CA ALA A 38 1.73 -36.11 18.33
C ALA A 38 0.62 -35.18 17.80
N LEU A 39 -0.07 -35.61 16.75
CA LEU A 39 -1.29 -34.94 16.25
C LEU A 39 -2.43 -35.00 17.27
N GLU A 40 -2.69 -36.20 17.84
CA GLU A 40 -3.74 -36.36 18.88
C GLU A 40 -3.42 -35.52 20.12
N ARG A 41 -2.17 -35.44 20.56
CA ARG A 41 -1.74 -34.55 21.65
C ARG A 41 -1.90 -33.07 21.31
N ALA A 42 -1.61 -32.67 20.09
CA ALA A 42 -1.80 -31.29 19.63
C ALA A 42 -3.29 -30.92 19.53
N PHE A 43 -4.15 -31.87 19.12
CA PHE A 43 -5.61 -31.67 19.12
C PHE A 43 -6.20 -31.71 20.52
N ALA A 44 -5.73 -32.60 21.40
CA ALA A 44 -6.17 -32.67 22.81
C ALA A 44 -5.73 -31.42 23.59
N ALA A 45 -4.54 -30.88 23.33
CA ALA A 45 -4.07 -29.63 23.91
C ALA A 45 -4.88 -28.40 23.42
N ARG A 46 -5.46 -28.47 22.22
CA ARG A 46 -6.42 -27.46 21.72
C ARG A 46 -7.82 -27.59 22.33
N GLY A 47 -8.20 -28.79 22.78
CA GLY A 47 -9.49 -29.05 23.43
C GLY A 47 -9.51 -28.78 24.93
N ALA A 48 -8.36 -28.73 25.61
CA ALA A 48 -8.23 -28.27 26.99
C ALA A 48 -8.40 -26.74 26.99
N ALA A 49 -9.60 -26.28 27.37
CA ALA A 49 -10.03 -24.91 27.58
C ALA A 49 -8.98 -23.87 27.18
N ALA A 50 -9.05 -23.43 25.94
CA ALA A 50 -8.36 -22.21 25.54
C ALA A 50 -8.87 -21.10 26.48
N GLN A 51 -8.10 -20.74 27.48
CA GLN A 51 -8.28 -19.47 28.15
C GLN A 51 -8.38 -18.44 27.02
N PRO A 52 -9.41 -17.57 27.00
CA PRO A 52 -9.48 -16.54 25.97
C PRO A 52 -8.14 -15.82 25.99
N ALA A 53 -7.42 -15.93 24.86
CA ALA A 53 -6.14 -15.24 24.72
C ALA A 53 -6.40 -13.79 25.13
N PRO A 54 -5.53 -13.15 25.94
CA PRO A 54 -5.72 -11.77 26.32
C PRO A 54 -6.00 -10.97 25.05
N ALA A 55 -7.10 -10.23 25.05
CA ALA A 55 -7.54 -9.46 23.89
C ALA A 55 -6.33 -8.66 23.40
N ARG A 56 -5.88 -8.94 22.19
CA ARG A 56 -4.76 -8.17 21.59
C ARG A 56 -5.17 -6.70 21.63
N PRO A 57 -4.28 -5.80 22.06
CA PRO A 57 -4.59 -4.39 22.03
C PRO A 57 -5.01 -4.03 20.60
N ARG A 58 -6.09 -3.29 20.47
CA ARG A 58 -6.60 -2.86 19.16
C ARG A 58 -5.52 -2.05 18.45
N ARG A 59 -5.12 -2.49 17.27
CA ARG A 59 -4.15 -1.77 16.45
C ARG A 59 -4.67 -0.39 16.08
N THR A 60 -3.79 0.60 16.04
CA THR A 60 -4.14 1.97 15.66
C THR A 60 -3.39 2.37 14.40
N LEU A 61 -4.12 2.87 13.40
CA LEU A 61 -3.57 3.49 12.20
C LEU A 61 -3.89 4.99 12.23
N GLU A 62 -2.87 5.80 12.24
CA GLU A 62 -2.99 7.26 12.19
C GLU A 62 -3.18 7.72 10.73
N VAL A 63 -4.25 8.44 10.45
CA VAL A 63 -4.54 9.04 9.15
C VAL A 63 -4.53 10.55 9.30
N ARG A 64 -3.54 11.20 8.72
CA ARG A 64 -3.40 12.66 8.74
C ARG A 64 -3.93 13.27 7.45
N LEU A 65 -4.82 14.23 7.57
CA LEU A 65 -5.27 15.05 6.47
C LEU A 65 -4.41 16.31 6.44
N VAL A 66 -3.58 16.46 5.42
CA VAL A 66 -2.59 17.53 5.35
C VAL A 66 -3.01 18.53 4.28
N ARG A 67 -3.20 19.78 4.71
CA ARG A 67 -3.42 20.90 3.77
C ARG A 67 -2.08 21.38 3.23
N GLY A 68 -1.72 20.95 2.01
CA GLY A 68 -0.47 21.35 1.38
C GLY A 68 -0.08 20.44 0.24
N SER A 69 1.08 20.74 -0.35
CA SER A 69 1.67 19.91 -1.40
C SER A 69 2.26 18.64 -0.82
N ILE A 70 2.13 17.54 -1.56
CA ILE A 70 2.83 16.29 -1.22
C ILE A 70 4.36 16.45 -1.29
N THR A 71 4.87 17.40 -2.07
CA THR A 71 6.32 17.71 -2.14
C THR A 71 6.89 18.23 -0.84
N ASP A 72 6.04 18.83 0.01
CA ASP A 72 6.42 19.38 1.31
C ASP A 72 6.19 18.39 2.46
N ALA A 73 5.64 17.23 2.14
CA ALA A 73 5.30 16.25 3.16
C ALA A 73 6.56 15.65 3.81
N ASN A 74 6.54 15.64 5.15
CA ASN A 74 7.59 15.07 5.97
C ASN A 74 7.22 13.62 6.35
N SER A 75 7.35 12.74 5.39
CA SER A 75 7.10 11.30 5.53
C SER A 75 8.24 10.50 4.93
N ARG A 76 8.44 9.29 5.41
CA ARG A 76 9.53 8.43 4.96
C ARG A 76 9.39 8.03 3.49
N ALA A 77 8.16 7.86 3.02
CA ALA A 77 7.88 7.63 1.59
C ALA A 77 6.80 8.58 1.07
N LEU A 78 6.93 8.99 -0.20
CA LEU A 78 5.86 9.65 -0.96
C LEU A 78 5.27 8.63 -1.94
N VAL A 79 3.95 8.55 -1.98
CA VAL A 79 3.23 7.57 -2.80
C VAL A 79 2.36 8.28 -3.82
N LEU A 80 2.52 7.91 -5.08
CA LEU A 80 1.84 8.50 -6.22
C LEU A 80 1.10 7.44 -7.01
N GLY A 81 -0.11 7.78 -7.46
CA GLY A 81 -0.79 7.03 -8.52
C GLY A 81 -0.34 7.52 -9.89
N VAL A 82 -0.05 6.61 -10.80
CA VAL A 82 0.33 6.89 -12.18
C VAL A 82 -0.56 6.05 -13.11
N PHE A 83 -1.21 6.70 -14.08
CA PHE A 83 -2.01 5.99 -15.09
C PHE A 83 -1.15 5.41 -16.21
N HIS A 84 -1.60 4.29 -16.74
CA HIS A 84 -0.99 3.66 -17.91
C HIS A 84 -1.08 4.59 -19.12
N ASN A 85 0.03 4.76 -19.85
CA ASN A 85 0.13 5.62 -21.05
C ASN A 85 -0.32 7.08 -20.87
N VAL A 86 -0.29 7.60 -19.64
CA VAL A 86 -0.60 9.00 -19.34
C VAL A 86 0.64 9.66 -18.75
N ASP A 87 1.01 10.81 -19.27
CA ASP A 87 2.12 11.61 -18.75
C ASP A 87 1.83 12.01 -17.29
N PRO A 88 2.85 12.04 -16.40
CA PRO A 88 2.70 12.53 -15.05
C PRO A 88 2.05 13.91 -15.02
N SER A 89 0.99 14.07 -14.24
CA SER A 89 0.26 15.32 -14.07
C SER A 89 0.03 15.64 -12.58
N GLY A 90 -0.30 16.87 -12.25
CA GLY A 90 -0.57 17.29 -10.88
C GLY A 90 0.53 16.90 -9.90
N PRO A 91 0.21 16.18 -8.81
CA PRO A 91 1.19 15.74 -7.81
C PRO A 91 2.32 14.90 -8.37
N ALA A 92 2.04 14.03 -9.34
CA ALA A 92 3.05 13.18 -9.98
C ALA A 92 4.05 14.03 -10.80
N ALA A 93 3.57 15.03 -11.52
CA ALA A 93 4.44 15.97 -12.25
C ALA A 93 5.29 16.81 -11.30
N ALA A 94 4.73 17.25 -10.17
CA ALA A 94 5.47 18.03 -9.19
C ALA A 94 6.63 17.22 -8.58
N ILE A 95 6.41 15.97 -8.21
CA ILE A 95 7.46 15.09 -7.71
C ILE A 95 8.44 14.70 -8.83
N ASP A 96 7.97 14.46 -10.05
CA ASP A 96 8.83 14.17 -11.21
C ASP A 96 9.82 15.32 -11.45
N ALA A 97 9.37 16.56 -11.34
CA ALA A 97 10.25 17.74 -11.45
C ALA A 97 11.33 17.76 -10.37
N GLU A 98 11.00 17.46 -9.11
CA GLU A 98 11.97 17.36 -8.01
C GLU A 98 12.97 16.20 -8.19
N LEU A 99 12.57 15.15 -8.91
CA LEU A 99 13.41 14.01 -9.26
C LEU A 99 14.14 14.15 -10.60
N GLY A 100 14.11 15.34 -11.21
CA GLY A 100 14.78 15.60 -12.49
C GLY A 100 14.20 14.84 -13.68
N GLY A 101 12.89 14.52 -13.66
CA GLY A 101 12.20 13.81 -14.74
C GLY A 101 12.30 12.28 -14.66
N ALA A 102 12.74 11.73 -13.53
CA ALA A 102 12.97 10.30 -13.39
C ALA A 102 11.71 9.46 -13.59
N ILE A 103 10.52 9.94 -13.14
CA ILE A 103 9.25 9.22 -13.31
C ILE A 103 8.91 9.07 -14.79
N ARG A 104 9.02 10.15 -15.53
CA ARG A 104 8.81 10.14 -17.00
C ARG A 104 9.82 9.23 -17.68
N GLU A 105 11.09 9.31 -17.31
CA GLU A 105 12.16 8.52 -17.92
C GLU A 105 11.95 7.01 -17.78
N PHE A 106 11.67 6.51 -16.56
CA PHE A 106 11.48 5.07 -16.39
C PHE A 106 10.16 4.57 -16.97
N THR A 107 9.13 5.43 -17.09
CA THR A 107 7.88 5.12 -17.80
C THR A 107 8.13 5.01 -19.30
N LEU A 108 8.85 5.94 -19.90
CA LEU A 108 9.24 5.89 -21.32
C LEU A 108 10.09 4.66 -21.65
N ARG A 109 11.00 4.27 -20.75
CA ARG A 109 11.82 3.06 -20.91
C ARG A 109 11.09 1.77 -20.58
N ARG A 110 9.80 1.84 -20.27
CA ARG A 110 8.95 0.69 -19.90
C ARG A 110 9.50 -0.13 -18.70
N MET A 111 10.28 0.50 -17.83
CA MET A 111 10.71 -0.10 -16.56
C MET A 111 9.51 -0.18 -15.60
N PHE A 112 8.56 0.73 -15.77
CA PHE A 112 7.28 0.76 -15.09
C PHE A 112 6.19 1.09 -16.10
N ALA A 113 5.27 0.16 -16.35
CA ALA A 113 4.21 0.32 -17.31
C ALA A 113 2.92 0.91 -16.70
N ALA A 114 2.91 1.20 -15.41
CA ALA A 114 1.76 1.67 -14.64
C ALA A 114 0.51 0.78 -14.76
N GLN A 115 0.70 -0.53 -15.02
CA GLN A 115 -0.39 -1.51 -14.98
C GLN A 115 -1.06 -1.50 -13.59
N LEU A 116 -2.34 -1.79 -13.54
CA LEU A 116 -3.11 -1.79 -12.30
C LEU A 116 -2.42 -2.62 -11.21
N GLY A 117 -2.13 -1.99 -10.08
CA GLY A 117 -1.46 -2.62 -8.94
C GLY A 117 0.04 -2.84 -9.10
N GLN A 118 0.66 -2.52 -10.22
CA GLN A 118 2.11 -2.50 -10.36
C GLN A 118 2.70 -1.44 -9.44
N VAL A 119 3.81 -1.74 -8.76
CA VAL A 119 4.51 -0.78 -7.93
C VAL A 119 5.96 -0.65 -8.35
N PHE A 120 6.48 0.57 -8.28
CA PHE A 120 7.87 0.89 -8.56
C PHE A 120 8.39 1.86 -7.50
N MET A 121 9.46 1.50 -6.82
CA MET A 121 10.01 2.29 -5.73
C MET A 121 11.38 2.85 -6.09
N LEU A 122 11.55 4.15 -5.90
CA LEU A 122 12.75 4.91 -6.19
C LEU A 122 13.35 5.46 -4.89
N PRO A 123 14.63 5.34 -4.66
CA PRO A 123 15.28 6.11 -3.61
C PRO A 123 15.33 7.59 -4.01
N VAL A 124 15.11 8.47 -3.05
CA VAL A 124 15.21 9.91 -3.24
C VAL A 124 16.65 10.34 -2.96
N ALA A 125 17.37 10.72 -4.01
CA ALA A 125 18.72 11.28 -3.91
C ALA A 125 18.70 12.75 -4.33
N ARG A 126 19.46 13.61 -3.65
CA ARG A 126 19.74 15.02 -4.05
C ARG A 126 18.54 15.82 -4.57
N SER A 127 17.43 15.77 -3.86
CA SER A 127 16.24 16.58 -4.14
C SER A 127 15.83 17.40 -2.91
N ARG A 128 14.82 18.26 -3.05
CA ARG A 128 14.25 19.00 -1.91
C ARG A 128 13.28 18.15 -1.10
N LEU A 129 12.85 17.00 -1.65
CA LEU A 129 11.93 16.11 -0.96
C LEU A 129 12.53 15.62 0.36
N LEU A 130 11.71 15.61 1.41
CA LEU A 130 12.13 15.14 2.74
C LEU A 130 12.04 13.64 2.88
N ALA A 131 11.44 12.96 1.92
CA ALA A 131 11.30 11.51 1.90
C ALA A 131 12.59 10.78 1.53
N GLU A 132 12.70 9.52 1.97
CA GLU A 132 13.76 8.61 1.55
C GLU A 132 13.42 7.92 0.22
N PHE A 133 12.12 7.73 -0.04
CA PHE A 133 11.62 6.98 -1.20
C PHE A 133 10.43 7.66 -1.85
N VAL A 134 10.29 7.44 -3.16
CA VAL A 134 9.05 7.67 -3.91
C VAL A 134 8.56 6.32 -4.42
N LEU A 135 7.32 5.97 -4.12
CA LEU A 135 6.63 4.80 -4.63
C LEU A 135 5.60 5.25 -5.67
N CYS A 136 5.77 4.78 -6.90
CA CYS A 136 4.80 4.93 -7.98
C CYS A 136 3.92 3.68 -8.03
N ALA A 137 2.61 3.86 -7.88
CA ALA A 137 1.62 2.81 -7.99
C ALA A 137 0.86 2.94 -9.31
N GLY A 138 0.81 1.88 -10.09
CA GLY A 138 0.08 1.81 -11.34
C GLY A 138 -1.42 1.78 -11.10
N LEU A 139 -2.12 2.73 -11.69
CA LEU A 139 -3.57 2.85 -11.63
C LEU A 139 -4.28 2.12 -12.79
N GLY A 140 -3.52 1.57 -13.76
CA GLY A 140 -4.09 1.00 -14.97
C GLY A 140 -4.57 2.07 -15.94
N ASP A 141 -5.48 1.70 -16.81
CA ASP A 141 -6.05 2.59 -17.79
C ASP A 141 -7.01 3.60 -17.16
N PHE A 142 -6.94 4.86 -17.61
CA PHE A 142 -7.70 5.96 -17.02
C PHE A 142 -9.22 5.74 -17.09
N ASP A 143 -9.71 5.19 -18.18
CA ASP A 143 -11.14 4.98 -18.42
C ASP A 143 -11.72 3.82 -17.59
N ASP A 144 -10.87 2.88 -17.18
CA ASP A 144 -11.25 1.70 -16.38
C ASP A 144 -11.04 1.92 -14.87
N PHE A 145 -10.48 3.07 -14.48
CA PHE A 145 -10.15 3.34 -13.09
C PHE A 145 -11.37 3.71 -12.26
N GLY A 146 -11.69 2.88 -11.30
CA GLY A 146 -12.86 3.03 -10.42
C GLY A 146 -12.61 2.68 -8.96
N ALA A 147 -13.69 2.49 -8.22
CA ALA A 147 -13.68 2.24 -6.78
C ALA A 147 -12.86 0.99 -6.38
N GLU A 148 -13.08 -0.13 -7.07
CA GLU A 148 -12.39 -1.39 -6.78
C GLU A 148 -10.90 -1.29 -7.10
N ALA A 149 -10.55 -0.66 -8.22
CA ALA A 149 -9.18 -0.40 -8.60
C ALA A 149 -8.45 0.46 -7.55
N THR A 150 -9.12 1.50 -7.04
CA THR A 150 -8.58 2.35 -5.96
C THR A 150 -8.25 1.55 -4.72
N ALA A 151 -9.19 0.71 -4.24
CA ALA A 151 -8.98 -0.11 -3.05
C ALA A 151 -7.86 -1.14 -3.25
N PHE A 152 -7.82 -1.80 -4.40
CA PHE A 152 -6.78 -2.77 -4.75
C PHE A 152 -5.38 -2.15 -4.79
N VAL A 153 -5.23 -0.99 -5.43
CA VAL A 153 -3.95 -0.28 -5.49
C VAL A 153 -3.52 0.15 -4.09
N ALA A 154 -4.43 0.69 -3.28
CA ALA A 154 -4.16 1.11 -1.91
C ALA A 154 -3.69 -0.08 -1.02
N GLU A 155 -4.30 -1.26 -1.17
CA GLU A 155 -3.85 -2.48 -0.48
C GLU A 155 -2.43 -2.87 -0.90
N ASN A 156 -2.11 -2.85 -2.20
CA ASN A 156 -0.78 -3.19 -2.70
C ASN A 156 0.31 -2.20 -2.25
N ILE A 157 -0.04 -0.92 -2.11
CA ILE A 157 0.86 0.09 -1.55
C ILE A 157 1.26 -0.29 -0.13
N VAL A 158 0.30 -0.55 0.75
CA VAL A 158 0.57 -0.95 2.14
C VAL A 158 1.40 -2.23 2.19
N ARG A 159 1.03 -3.24 1.38
CA ARG A 159 1.79 -4.50 1.28
C ARG A 159 3.25 -4.28 0.92
N THR A 160 3.53 -3.37 0.00
CA THR A 160 4.89 -3.04 -0.43
C THR A 160 5.64 -2.30 0.67
N LEU A 161 5.01 -1.28 1.27
CA LEU A 161 5.64 -0.45 2.30
C LEU A 161 5.91 -1.24 3.59
N ALA A 162 5.01 -2.13 4.00
CA ALA A 162 5.23 -3.03 5.12
C ALA A 162 6.45 -3.93 4.90
N ARG A 163 6.57 -4.55 3.71
CA ARG A 163 7.72 -5.40 3.36
C ARG A 163 9.05 -4.66 3.27
N THR A 164 9.01 -3.37 2.94
CA THR A 164 10.19 -2.51 2.88
C THR A 164 10.44 -1.73 4.17
N GLN A 165 9.74 -2.08 5.25
CA GLN A 165 9.88 -1.50 6.59
C GLN A 165 9.67 0.03 6.62
N VAL A 166 8.72 0.52 5.83
CA VAL A 166 8.34 1.93 5.79
C VAL A 166 7.17 2.17 6.74
N GLU A 167 7.41 2.86 7.84
CA GLU A 167 6.42 3.07 8.91
C GLU A 167 5.38 4.14 8.58
N ASP A 168 5.78 5.15 7.82
CA ASP A 168 4.91 6.27 7.47
C ASP A 168 5.10 6.71 6.02
N PHE A 169 4.01 7.10 5.41
CA PHE A 169 4.03 7.62 4.05
C PHE A 169 3.01 8.73 3.83
N ALA A 170 3.30 9.60 2.85
CA ALA A 170 2.35 10.59 2.37
C ALA A 170 1.85 10.22 0.97
N THR A 171 0.61 10.51 0.70
CA THR A 171 -0.06 10.26 -0.57
C THR A 171 -1.08 11.35 -0.89
N VAL A 172 -1.69 11.26 -2.05
CA VAL A 172 -2.85 12.07 -2.47
C VAL A 172 -4.05 11.19 -2.74
N LEU A 173 -5.23 11.76 -2.92
CA LEU A 173 -6.39 10.98 -3.35
C LEU A 173 -6.25 10.53 -4.80
N PHE A 174 -6.29 9.22 -5.02
CA PHE A 174 -6.30 8.65 -6.36
C PHE A 174 -7.65 8.89 -7.03
N GLY A 175 -7.62 9.28 -8.30
CA GLY A 175 -8.84 9.54 -9.07
C GLY A 175 -9.57 10.85 -8.76
N ALA A 176 -9.15 11.64 -7.77
CA ALA A 176 -9.78 12.95 -7.47
C ALA A 176 -9.65 13.98 -8.61
N GLY A 177 -8.75 13.75 -9.57
CA GLY A 177 -8.61 14.52 -10.81
C GLY A 177 -9.47 14.02 -11.97
N SER A 178 -10.00 12.80 -11.91
CA SER A 178 -10.80 12.15 -12.96
C SER A 178 -12.32 12.28 -12.77
N GLY A 179 -12.78 13.21 -11.92
CA GLY A 179 -14.19 13.41 -11.66
C GLY A 179 -14.80 12.53 -10.56
N VAL A 180 -14.03 11.65 -9.94
CA VAL A 180 -14.47 10.85 -8.79
C VAL A 180 -14.73 11.78 -7.60
N PRO A 181 -15.92 11.72 -6.94
CA PRO A 181 -16.18 12.52 -5.75
C PRO A 181 -15.17 12.25 -4.64
N VAL A 182 -14.67 13.32 -3.97
CA VAL A 182 -13.67 13.25 -2.90
C VAL A 182 -14.01 12.21 -1.83
N ALA A 183 -15.28 12.18 -1.40
CA ALA A 183 -15.73 11.23 -0.37
C ALA A 183 -15.62 9.77 -0.84
N MET A 184 -15.95 9.48 -2.09
CA MET A 184 -15.84 8.14 -2.66
C MET A 184 -14.39 7.71 -2.81
N ALA A 185 -13.54 8.58 -3.37
CA ALA A 185 -12.11 8.32 -3.52
C ALA A 185 -11.46 8.04 -2.15
N LEU A 186 -11.76 8.85 -1.13
CA LEU A 186 -11.26 8.67 0.22
C LEU A 186 -11.72 7.33 0.82
N GLU A 187 -13.01 7.01 0.71
CA GLU A 187 -13.57 5.77 1.30
C GLU A 187 -12.90 4.54 0.70
N GLN A 188 -12.76 4.47 -0.61
CA GLN A 188 -12.15 3.32 -1.28
C GLN A 188 -10.66 3.22 -0.97
N GLN A 189 -9.96 4.34 -0.94
CA GLN A 189 -8.54 4.37 -0.61
C GLN A 189 -8.29 3.94 0.84
N LEU A 190 -9.10 4.42 1.80
CA LEU A 190 -9.00 3.97 3.20
C LEU A 190 -9.38 2.50 3.38
N ARG A 191 -10.38 1.98 2.66
CA ARG A 191 -10.72 0.54 2.65
C ARG A 191 -9.53 -0.30 2.20
N GLY A 192 -8.86 0.11 1.13
CA GLY A 192 -7.67 -0.56 0.63
C GLY A 192 -6.50 -0.50 1.64
N PHE A 193 -6.25 0.65 2.24
CA PHE A 193 -5.21 0.77 3.27
C PHE A 193 -5.50 -0.12 4.48
N VAL A 194 -6.72 -0.14 4.97
CA VAL A 194 -7.14 -1.03 6.08
C VAL A 194 -6.98 -2.49 5.69
N ALA A 195 -7.39 -2.88 4.48
CA ALA A 195 -7.20 -4.25 3.99
C ALA A 195 -5.71 -4.62 3.94
N GLY A 196 -4.86 -3.73 3.43
CA GLY A 196 -3.41 -3.94 3.38
C GLY A 196 -2.78 -4.10 4.76
N VAL A 197 -3.16 -3.24 5.71
CA VAL A 197 -2.70 -3.29 7.10
C VAL A 197 -3.11 -4.62 7.77
N LYS A 198 -4.31 -5.11 7.51
CA LYS A 198 -4.82 -6.37 8.09
C LYS A 198 -4.21 -7.62 7.46
N HIS A 199 -4.08 -7.62 6.13
CA HIS A 199 -3.73 -8.83 5.38
C HIS A 199 -2.24 -8.97 5.08
N ALA A 200 -1.50 -7.85 5.06
CA ALA A 200 -0.13 -7.84 4.57
C ALA A 200 0.89 -7.21 5.52
N ASP A 201 0.47 -6.76 6.70
CA ASP A 201 1.33 -6.10 7.68
C ASP A 201 1.17 -6.71 9.09
N PRO A 202 1.53 -7.98 9.27
CA PRO A 202 1.41 -8.69 10.55
C PRO A 202 2.33 -8.13 11.64
N ASP A 203 3.43 -7.47 11.25
CA ASP A 203 4.43 -6.90 12.16
C ASP A 203 4.11 -5.46 12.57
N GLU A 204 2.94 -4.95 12.15
CA GLU A 204 2.45 -3.60 12.46
C GLU A 204 3.44 -2.49 12.08
N VAL A 205 4.10 -2.64 10.94
CA VAL A 205 5.10 -1.69 10.43
C VAL A 205 4.47 -0.35 10.09
N VAL A 206 3.39 -0.36 9.26
CA VAL A 206 2.74 0.87 8.81
C VAL A 206 1.88 1.46 9.93
N ARG A 207 2.24 2.64 10.39
CA ARG A 207 1.61 3.32 11.53
C ARG A 207 0.89 4.60 11.15
N ARG A 208 1.37 5.28 10.09
CA ARG A 208 0.85 6.59 9.71
C ARG A 208 0.72 6.75 8.21
N ILE A 209 -0.40 7.34 7.80
CA ILE A 209 -0.69 7.72 6.42
C ILE A 209 -1.08 9.18 6.40
N SER A 210 -0.37 9.99 5.60
CA SER A 210 -0.69 11.40 5.39
C SER A 210 -1.33 11.59 4.02
N ILE A 211 -2.56 12.10 3.96
CA ILE A 211 -3.27 12.41 2.71
C ILE A 211 -3.16 13.91 2.47
N CYS A 212 -2.40 14.30 1.45
CA CYS A 212 -2.13 15.69 1.10
C CYS A 212 -3.14 16.20 0.07
N GLU A 213 -3.64 17.41 0.28
CA GLU A 213 -4.49 18.11 -0.67
C GLU A 213 -4.15 19.61 -0.66
N ILE A 214 -3.77 20.14 -1.82
CA ILE A 214 -3.35 21.53 -1.98
C ILE A 214 -4.54 22.47 -2.22
N ASP A 215 -5.62 21.98 -2.84
CA ASP A 215 -6.81 22.79 -3.10
C ASP A 215 -7.63 22.95 -1.82
N PRO A 216 -7.86 24.19 -1.33
CA PRO A 216 -8.58 24.40 -0.06
C PRO A 216 -10.02 23.88 -0.09
N ARG A 217 -10.70 23.90 -1.25
CA ARG A 217 -12.08 23.42 -1.39
C ARG A 217 -12.13 21.89 -1.33
N LYS A 218 -11.21 21.21 -2.03
CA LYS A 218 -11.08 19.78 -1.97
C LYS A 218 -10.64 19.31 -0.58
N TYR A 219 -9.71 20.02 0.06
CA TYR A 219 -9.30 19.75 1.43
C TYR A 219 -10.48 19.85 2.40
N ALA A 220 -11.28 20.92 2.32
CA ALA A 220 -12.49 21.05 3.16
C ALA A 220 -13.51 19.93 2.91
N ALA A 221 -13.65 19.45 1.67
CA ALA A 221 -14.48 18.29 1.34
C ALA A 221 -13.89 16.98 1.92
N LEU A 222 -12.57 16.82 1.86
CA LEU A 222 -11.83 15.69 2.44
C LEU A 222 -12.08 15.60 3.95
N VAL A 223 -11.89 16.70 4.67
CA VAL A 223 -12.11 16.79 6.12
C VAL A 223 -13.54 16.43 6.51
N ARG A 224 -14.54 17.00 5.80
CA ARG A 224 -15.94 16.68 6.07
C ARG A 224 -16.27 15.20 5.85
N ALA A 225 -15.70 14.58 4.82
CA ALA A 225 -15.93 13.18 4.50
C ALA A 225 -15.25 12.24 5.50
N ALA A 226 -14.04 12.57 5.92
CA ALA A 226 -13.16 11.67 6.68
C ALA A 226 -13.76 11.20 8.01
N ARG A 227 -14.42 12.08 8.75
CA ARG A 227 -15.01 11.77 10.06
C ARG A 227 -16.04 10.64 9.97
N GLY A 228 -16.94 10.71 9.00
CA GLY A 228 -17.96 9.68 8.80
C GLY A 228 -17.41 8.39 8.17
N ILE A 229 -16.40 8.51 7.30
CA ILE A 229 -15.79 7.37 6.61
C ILE A 229 -14.96 6.55 7.58
N ALA A 230 -14.13 7.17 8.43
CA ALA A 230 -13.31 6.48 9.40
C ALA A 230 -14.14 5.56 10.31
N ALA A 231 -15.30 6.04 10.78
CA ALA A 231 -16.22 5.25 11.60
C ALA A 231 -16.78 4.01 10.87
N ARG A 232 -16.92 4.07 9.53
CA ARG A 232 -17.44 2.95 8.72
C ARG A 232 -16.38 1.96 8.29
N VAL A 233 -15.14 2.41 8.17
CA VAL A 233 -14.03 1.61 7.61
C VAL A 233 -13.23 0.89 8.69
N GLN A 234 -13.16 1.45 9.91
CA GLN A 234 -12.55 0.79 11.06
C GLN A 234 -13.36 -0.44 11.51
N ASP A 235 -12.72 -1.34 12.24
CA ASP A 235 -13.38 -2.53 12.82
C ASP A 235 -12.90 -2.80 14.26
N THR A 236 -13.23 -4.00 14.79
CA THR A 236 -12.88 -4.39 16.17
C THR A 236 -11.38 -4.45 16.42
N ASP A 237 -10.61 -4.82 15.38
CA ASP A 237 -9.16 -5.09 15.49
C ASP A 237 -8.30 -3.87 15.12
N LEU A 238 -8.88 -2.91 14.35
CA LEU A 238 -8.18 -1.74 13.88
C LEU A 238 -8.98 -0.45 14.12
N ALA A 239 -8.36 0.50 14.83
CA ALA A 239 -8.86 1.85 14.99
C ALA A 239 -8.20 2.79 13.98
N LEU A 240 -8.99 3.67 13.37
CA LEU A 240 -8.48 4.79 12.57
C LEU A 240 -8.54 6.06 13.41
N LEU A 241 -7.38 6.66 13.65
CA LEU A 241 -7.30 8.01 14.22
C LEU A 241 -7.12 9.00 13.07
N VAL A 242 -8.08 9.92 12.92
CA VAL A 242 -8.04 10.91 11.85
C VAL A 242 -7.76 12.28 12.44
N ASP A 243 -6.62 12.85 12.05
CA ASP A 243 -6.14 14.15 12.49
C ASP A 243 -6.06 15.13 11.32
N GLU A 244 -6.39 16.38 11.57
CA GLU A 244 -6.23 17.49 10.63
C GLU A 244 -4.91 18.20 10.95
N VAL A 245 -4.01 18.29 9.97
CA VAL A 245 -2.68 18.89 10.15
C VAL A 245 -2.44 19.97 9.10
N ASP A 246 -1.96 21.12 9.53
CA ASP A 246 -1.46 22.13 8.60
C ASP A 246 0.00 21.82 8.24
N ALA A 247 0.36 21.83 6.95
CA ALA A 247 1.71 21.50 6.47
C ALA A 247 2.80 22.37 7.14
N SER A 248 2.45 23.59 7.53
CA SER A 248 3.35 24.51 8.23
C SER A 248 3.69 24.10 9.67
N ALA A 249 2.96 23.16 10.27
CA ALA A 249 3.13 22.75 11.67
C ALA A 249 4.06 21.54 11.85
N THR A 250 4.55 20.92 10.78
CA THR A 250 5.36 19.70 10.88
C THR A 250 6.84 20.05 10.89
N ALA A 251 7.51 19.92 12.04
CA ALA A 251 8.96 20.09 12.14
C ALA A 251 9.71 19.14 11.20
N PRO A 252 10.75 19.61 10.47
CA PRO A 252 11.48 18.79 9.50
C PRO A 252 12.19 17.62 10.20
N ARG A 253 12.02 16.40 9.69
CA ARG A 253 12.88 15.26 10.03
C ARG A 253 14.30 15.59 9.57
N GLN A 254 15.28 15.35 10.42
CA GLN A 254 16.67 15.35 9.99
C GLN A 254 16.88 14.08 9.15
N ASN A 255 17.09 14.23 7.85
CA ASN A 255 17.43 13.12 6.98
C ASN A 255 18.90 12.72 7.24
N PRO A 256 19.19 11.51 7.81
CA PRO A 256 20.55 11.09 8.12
C PRO A 256 21.45 10.98 6.87
N ALA A 257 20.89 10.83 5.67
CA ALA A 257 21.62 10.77 4.41
C ALA A 257 22.18 12.14 3.93
N ARG A 258 21.88 13.24 4.64
CA ARG A 258 22.42 14.59 4.33
C ARG A 258 23.62 14.98 5.22
N ALA A 259 24.05 14.10 6.12
CA ALA A 259 25.13 14.38 7.08
C ALA A 259 26.52 13.88 6.64
N THR A 260 26.66 13.44 5.37
CA THR A 260 27.98 13.04 4.78
C THR A 260 28.30 13.82 3.52
#